data_c7b03a8700738c5c16ef200a9b64d2b6
#
_entry.id   c7b03a8700738c5c16ef200a9b64d2b6
#
_cell.length_a   1.000
_cell.length_b   1.000
_cell.length_c   1.000
_cell.angle_alpha   90.00
_cell.angle_beta   90.00
_cell.angle_gamma   90.00
#
_symmetry.space_group_name_H-M   'P 1'
#
loop_
_entity.id
_entity.type
_entity.pdbx_description
1 polymer ?
#
loop_
_entity_poly.entity_id
_entity_poly.type
_entity_poly.pdbx_seq_one_letter_code
_entity_poly.pdbx_strand_id
1 'polypeptide(L)'
;EEVNIFSDIKVIERVNKEAENIDNSLLSKIIYNRRFAYGVEYLNHYLDNLNPIFLFIKGDGNPKFSIQDVGQMYIWELPFLIMGVFLLIKKKEGNWLIVPVWLLMGILPAATARETPHALRIETTLPMFQIFVAYGLVHTALYMQHKKNVIKNIFYTGFGVVILVCFIYFLHN
;
A
#
# COMPACT_ATOMS: atom_id res chain seq x y z
N GLU A 1 -10.61 17.14 -17.80
CA GLU A 1 -11.03 15.85 -17.22
C GLU A 1 -11.06 15.99 -15.70
N GLU A 2 -12.22 15.72 -15.12
CA GLU A 2 -12.41 15.76 -13.68
C GLU A 2 -11.70 14.57 -13.04
N VAL A 3 -10.62 14.87 -12.33
CA VAL A 3 -9.69 13.88 -11.74
C VAL A 3 -10.09 13.51 -10.29
N ASN A 4 -11.12 14.20 -9.76
CA ASN A 4 -11.50 14.12 -8.36
C ASN A 4 -12.75 13.24 -8.15
N ILE A 5 -12.71 12.38 -7.12
CA ILE A 5 -13.82 11.53 -6.71
C ILE A 5 -15.13 12.29 -6.42
N PHE A 6 -15.02 13.52 -5.89
CA PHE A 6 -16.20 14.33 -5.50
C PHE A 6 -17.03 14.85 -6.68
N SER A 7 -16.50 14.73 -7.89
CA SER A 7 -17.22 15.04 -9.16
C SER A 7 -17.60 13.78 -9.94
N ASP A 8 -17.43 12.59 -9.38
CA ASP A 8 -17.81 11.36 -10.08
C ASP A 8 -19.33 11.14 -10.06
N ILE A 9 -19.93 11.28 -11.25
CA ILE A 9 -21.37 11.10 -11.48
C ILE A 9 -21.82 9.67 -11.15
N LYS A 10 -20.94 8.66 -11.33
CA LYS A 10 -21.26 7.25 -11.06
C LYS A 10 -21.60 7.00 -9.59
N VAL A 11 -20.93 7.69 -8.66
CA VAL A 11 -21.23 7.58 -7.22
C VAL A 11 -22.62 8.15 -6.93
N ILE A 12 -22.97 9.28 -7.57
CA ILE A 12 -24.27 9.94 -7.41
C ILE A 12 -25.40 9.06 -7.96
N GLU A 13 -25.21 8.51 -9.16
CA GLU A 13 -26.18 7.63 -9.81
C GLU A 13 -26.43 6.36 -9.01
N ARG A 14 -25.38 5.74 -8.47
CA ARG A 14 -25.46 4.56 -7.58
C ARG A 14 -26.30 4.88 -6.34
N VAL A 15 -26.00 5.98 -5.65
CA VAL A 15 -26.72 6.39 -4.45
C VAL A 15 -28.20 6.70 -4.73
N ASN A 16 -28.50 7.39 -5.83
CA ASN A 16 -29.87 7.70 -6.22
C ASN A 16 -30.67 6.43 -6.52
N LYS A 17 -30.09 5.48 -7.28
CA LYS A 17 -30.73 4.21 -7.63
C LYS A 17 -31.00 3.33 -6.41
N GLU A 18 -30.08 3.32 -5.45
CA GLU A 18 -30.23 2.57 -4.20
C GLU A 18 -31.25 3.23 -3.28
N ALA A 19 -31.31 4.57 -3.25
CA ALA A 19 -32.27 5.32 -2.45
C ALA A 19 -33.72 5.17 -2.92
N GLU A 20 -33.95 4.97 -4.22
CA GLU A 20 -35.30 4.75 -4.79
C GLU A 20 -35.93 3.43 -4.33
N ASN A 21 -35.14 2.44 -3.96
CA ASN A 21 -35.60 1.07 -3.66
C ASN A 21 -35.85 0.82 -2.17
N ILE A 22 -35.73 1.81 -1.26
CA ILE A 22 -35.70 1.58 0.17
C ILE A 22 -36.67 2.47 0.95
N ASP A 23 -37.25 1.88 2.00
CA ASP A 23 -38.17 2.54 2.94
C ASP A 23 -37.53 3.79 3.60
N ASN A 24 -38.41 4.81 3.86
CA ASN A 24 -38.09 6.12 4.45
C ASN A 24 -37.58 6.09 5.91
N SER A 25 -36.75 5.10 6.30
CA SER A 25 -36.18 5.03 7.64
C SER A 25 -35.07 6.08 7.84
N LEU A 26 -34.82 6.52 9.08
CA LEU A 26 -33.74 7.46 9.40
C LEU A 26 -32.36 6.87 9.04
N LEU A 27 -32.18 5.56 9.21
CA LEU A 27 -30.94 4.85 8.86
C LEU A 27 -30.70 4.88 7.34
N SER A 28 -31.75 4.69 6.53
CA SER A 28 -31.62 4.76 5.07
C SER A 28 -31.20 6.16 4.61
N LYS A 29 -31.73 7.22 5.21
CA LYS A 29 -31.34 8.61 4.90
C LYS A 29 -29.88 8.93 5.23
N ILE A 30 -29.30 8.28 6.24
CA ILE A 30 -27.90 8.45 6.60
C ILE A 30 -26.99 7.65 5.63
N ILE A 31 -27.32 6.38 5.39
CA ILE A 31 -26.52 5.46 4.57
C ILE A 31 -26.53 5.88 3.10
N TYR A 32 -27.67 6.32 2.56
CA TYR A 32 -27.84 6.77 1.17
C TYR A 32 -27.62 8.28 1.00
N ASN A 33 -26.95 8.92 1.95
CA ASN A 33 -26.51 10.30 1.78
C ASN A 33 -25.26 10.33 0.88
N ARG A 34 -25.25 11.21 -0.12
CA ARG A 34 -24.11 11.42 -1.04
C ARG A 34 -22.79 11.65 -0.29
N ARG A 35 -22.83 12.40 0.82
CA ARG A 35 -21.63 12.67 1.64
C ARG A 35 -21.07 11.40 2.27
N PHE A 36 -21.96 10.53 2.75
CA PHE A 36 -21.56 9.23 3.30
C PHE A 36 -20.97 8.33 2.22
N ALA A 37 -21.60 8.26 1.04
CA ALA A 37 -21.10 7.48 -0.09
C ALA A 37 -19.71 7.95 -0.56
N TYR A 38 -19.48 9.26 -0.66
CA TYR A 38 -18.15 9.80 -0.95
C TYR A 38 -17.13 9.46 0.15
N GLY A 39 -17.55 9.47 1.42
CA GLY A 39 -16.67 9.06 2.53
C GLY A 39 -16.25 7.60 2.44
N VAL A 40 -17.19 6.71 2.10
CA VAL A 40 -16.91 5.27 1.91
C VAL A 40 -16.01 5.06 0.70
N GLU A 41 -16.28 5.73 -0.43
CA GLU A 41 -15.46 5.64 -1.64
C GLU A 41 -14.04 6.16 -1.39
N TYR A 42 -13.91 7.28 -0.68
CA TYR A 42 -12.61 7.80 -0.27
C TYR A 42 -11.82 6.79 0.59
N LEU A 43 -12.47 6.12 1.54
CA LEU A 43 -11.84 5.08 2.35
C LEU A 43 -11.44 3.86 1.52
N ASN A 44 -12.27 3.44 0.57
CA ASN A 44 -11.92 2.37 -0.36
C ASN A 44 -10.69 2.75 -1.17
N HIS A 45 -10.67 3.93 -1.76
CA HIS A 45 -9.52 4.45 -2.52
C HIS A 45 -8.26 4.58 -1.66
N TYR A 46 -8.42 4.95 -0.38
CA TYR A 46 -7.30 4.98 0.56
C TYR A 46 -6.72 3.59 0.77
N LEU A 47 -7.56 2.59 0.98
CA LEU A 47 -7.17 1.20 1.19
C LEU A 47 -6.63 0.54 -0.09
N ASP A 48 -7.13 0.92 -1.26
CA ASP A 48 -6.62 0.44 -2.55
C ASP A 48 -5.13 0.76 -2.74
N ASN A 49 -4.68 1.95 -2.28
CA ASN A 49 -3.28 2.33 -2.33
C ASN A 49 -2.39 1.53 -1.33
N LEU A 50 -2.99 0.84 -0.36
CA LEU A 50 -2.30 -0.08 0.55
C LEU A 50 -2.47 -1.56 0.14
N ASN A 51 -3.17 -1.83 -0.96
CA ASN A 51 -3.45 -3.19 -1.42
C ASN A 51 -2.14 -3.95 -1.71
N PRO A 52 -1.91 -5.12 -1.08
CA PRO A 52 -0.72 -5.92 -1.31
C PRO A 52 -0.53 -6.35 -2.78
N ILE A 53 -1.62 -6.53 -3.53
CA ILE A 53 -1.55 -6.88 -4.96
C ILE A 53 -0.95 -5.72 -5.76
N PHE A 54 -1.37 -4.49 -5.47
CA PHE A 54 -0.81 -3.29 -6.07
C PHE A 54 0.65 -3.08 -5.66
N LEU A 55 0.95 -3.24 -4.37
CA LEU A 55 2.29 -2.96 -3.85
C LEU A 55 3.34 -3.99 -4.29
N PHE A 56 2.98 -5.29 -4.40
CA PHE A 56 3.96 -6.36 -4.56
C PHE A 56 3.79 -7.23 -5.81
N ILE A 57 2.67 -7.15 -6.54
CA ILE A 57 2.37 -8.10 -7.61
C ILE A 57 2.13 -7.40 -8.94
N LYS A 58 1.11 -6.52 -9.03
CA LYS A 58 0.65 -5.97 -10.33
C LYS A 58 1.07 -4.54 -10.60
N GLY A 59 1.34 -3.74 -9.56
CA GLY A 59 1.57 -2.30 -9.72
C GLY A 59 0.32 -1.54 -10.18
N ASP A 60 0.52 -0.42 -10.87
CA ASP A 60 -0.55 0.44 -11.40
C ASP A 60 -1.24 -0.22 -12.59
N GLY A 61 -2.57 -0.11 -12.68
CA GLY A 61 -3.33 -0.61 -13.81
C GLY A 61 -3.04 0.11 -15.13
N ASN A 62 -2.41 1.28 -15.08
CA ASN A 62 -2.04 2.06 -16.25
C ASN A 62 -0.58 1.77 -16.65
N PRO A 63 -0.33 1.22 -17.86
CA PRO A 63 1.02 0.86 -18.31
C PRO A 63 1.97 2.06 -18.49
N LYS A 64 1.45 3.30 -18.42
CA LYS A 64 2.30 4.51 -18.43
C LYS A 64 3.01 4.76 -17.10
N PHE A 65 2.51 4.18 -15.99
CA PHE A 65 2.96 4.49 -14.63
C PHE A 65 3.60 3.30 -13.91
N SER A 66 3.50 2.10 -14.47
CA SER A 66 4.18 0.92 -13.94
C SER A 66 4.45 -0.13 -15.03
N ILE A 67 5.44 -0.96 -14.78
CA ILE A 67 5.64 -2.20 -15.53
C ILE A 67 4.51 -3.14 -15.09
N GLN A 68 3.73 -3.64 -16.05
CA GLN A 68 2.67 -4.60 -15.76
C GLN A 68 3.30 -5.89 -15.21
N ASP A 69 2.63 -6.57 -14.31
CA ASP A 69 3.09 -7.78 -13.62
C ASP A 69 4.27 -7.58 -12.64
N VAL A 70 4.62 -6.31 -12.34
CA VAL A 70 5.58 -5.97 -11.28
C VAL A 70 4.94 -4.95 -10.34
N GLY A 71 4.96 -5.23 -9.02
CA GLY A 71 4.47 -4.30 -8.00
C GLY A 71 5.38 -3.08 -7.82
N GLN A 72 4.94 -2.14 -7.00
CA GLN A 72 5.73 -0.96 -6.61
C GLN A 72 6.96 -1.34 -5.75
N MET A 73 6.91 -2.53 -5.16
CA MET A 73 7.95 -3.11 -4.32
C MET A 73 8.17 -4.56 -4.72
N TYR A 74 9.36 -5.10 -4.45
CA TYR A 74 9.63 -6.51 -4.68
C TYR A 74 8.98 -7.39 -3.62
N ILE A 75 8.51 -8.58 -4.02
CA ILE A 75 7.83 -9.51 -3.11
C ILE A 75 8.71 -9.98 -1.94
N TRP A 76 10.04 -10.02 -2.12
CA TRP A 76 10.99 -10.37 -1.06
C TRP A 76 11.08 -9.29 0.04
N GLU A 77 10.63 -8.07 -0.21
CA GLU A 77 10.59 -6.98 0.76
C GLU A 77 9.46 -7.15 1.78
N LEU A 78 8.39 -7.87 1.42
CA LEU A 78 7.20 -8.05 2.26
C LEU A 78 7.52 -8.59 3.68
N PRO A 79 8.30 -9.68 3.86
CA PRO A 79 8.61 -10.16 5.20
C PRO A 79 9.40 -9.14 6.04
N PHE A 80 10.28 -8.36 5.41
CA PHE A 80 11.04 -7.33 6.11
C PHE A 80 10.19 -6.09 6.41
N LEU A 81 9.24 -5.76 5.54
CA LEU A 81 8.24 -4.71 5.79
C LEU A 81 7.43 -5.04 7.05
N ILE A 82 6.86 -6.25 7.11
CA ILE A 82 6.06 -6.70 8.27
C ILE A 82 6.92 -6.68 9.54
N MET A 83 8.13 -7.23 9.47
CA MET A 83 9.07 -7.24 10.59
C MET A 83 9.44 -5.82 11.02
N GLY A 84 9.70 -4.93 10.08
CA GLY A 84 10.08 -3.54 10.34
C GLY A 84 8.96 -2.76 11.02
N VAL A 85 7.73 -2.86 10.53
CA VAL A 85 6.55 -2.25 11.17
C VAL A 85 6.36 -2.79 12.58
N PHE A 86 6.41 -4.11 12.75
CA PHE A 86 6.27 -4.74 14.07
C PHE A 86 7.34 -4.27 15.07
N LEU A 87 8.60 -4.28 14.66
CA LEU A 87 9.71 -3.89 15.52
C LEU A 87 9.70 -2.40 15.84
N LEU A 88 9.37 -1.54 14.88
CA LEU A 88 9.27 -0.11 15.10
C LEU A 88 8.21 0.22 16.16
N ILE A 89 7.02 -0.38 16.03
CA ILE A 89 5.93 -0.19 17.00
C ILE A 89 6.29 -0.78 18.37
N LYS A 90 7.00 -1.92 18.41
CA LYS A 90 7.39 -2.57 19.66
C LYS A 90 8.47 -1.81 20.41
N LYS A 91 9.50 -1.35 19.70
CA LYS A 91 10.68 -0.71 20.30
C LYS A 91 10.48 0.77 20.59
N LYS A 92 9.71 1.47 19.77
CA LYS A 92 9.43 2.92 19.89
C LYS A 92 10.70 3.76 20.00
N GLU A 93 11.75 3.41 19.26
CA GLU A 93 13.04 4.10 19.30
C GLU A 93 12.97 5.47 18.62
N GLY A 94 13.52 6.49 19.25
CA GLY A 94 13.57 7.85 18.71
C GLY A 94 12.19 8.41 18.36
N ASN A 95 12.10 9.13 17.26
CA ASN A 95 10.85 9.68 16.75
C ASN A 95 10.10 8.67 15.85
N TRP A 96 9.88 7.48 16.37
CA TRP A 96 9.30 6.33 15.65
C TRP A 96 7.98 6.62 14.93
N LEU A 97 7.19 7.59 15.41
CA LEU A 97 5.91 7.98 14.80
C LEU A 97 6.06 8.69 13.46
N ILE A 98 7.21 9.28 13.15
CA ILE A 98 7.39 10.05 11.90
C ILE A 98 7.11 9.18 10.68
N VAL A 99 7.67 7.97 10.65
CA VAL A 99 7.55 7.08 9.48
C VAL A 99 6.11 6.61 9.25
N PRO A 100 5.39 6.02 10.23
CA PRO A 100 4.01 5.61 10.02
C PRO A 100 3.07 6.79 9.78
N VAL A 101 3.26 7.93 10.47
CA VAL A 101 2.42 9.11 10.24
C VAL A 101 2.63 9.66 8.83
N TRP A 102 3.87 9.76 8.36
CA TRP A 102 4.14 10.22 7.00
C TRP A 102 3.52 9.28 5.97
N LEU A 103 3.66 7.96 6.14
CA LEU A 103 3.03 6.98 5.25
C LEU A 103 1.51 7.20 5.17
N LEU A 104 0.84 7.26 6.31
CA LEU A 104 -0.61 7.42 6.36
C LEU A 104 -1.07 8.77 5.80
N MET A 105 -0.37 9.85 6.12
CA MET A 105 -0.70 11.19 5.61
C MET A 105 -0.41 11.34 4.11
N GLY A 106 0.64 10.69 3.61
CA GLY A 106 1.00 10.73 2.19
C GLY A 106 -0.01 10.05 1.26
N ILE A 107 -0.79 9.10 1.77
CA ILE A 107 -1.85 8.43 0.99
C ILE A 107 -3.12 9.30 0.89
N LEU A 108 -3.36 10.24 1.82
CA LEU A 108 -4.59 11.05 1.83
C LEU A 108 -4.86 11.77 0.50
N PRO A 109 -3.88 12.45 -0.13
CA PRO A 109 -4.10 13.06 -1.44
C PRO A 109 -4.40 12.05 -2.54
N ALA A 110 -3.75 10.87 -2.50
CA ALA A 110 -3.96 9.81 -3.49
C ALA A 110 -5.39 9.27 -3.45
N ALA A 111 -5.99 9.17 -2.26
CA ALA A 111 -7.36 8.69 -2.06
C ALA A 111 -8.44 9.64 -2.64
N THR A 112 -8.12 10.91 -2.91
CA THR A 112 -9.05 11.84 -3.58
C THR A 112 -9.15 11.61 -5.08
N ALA A 113 -8.32 10.75 -5.66
CA ALA A 113 -8.30 10.46 -7.06
C ALA A 113 -9.51 9.62 -7.50
N ARG A 114 -9.95 9.82 -8.74
CA ARG A 114 -11.00 9.01 -9.35
C ARG A 114 -10.53 7.60 -9.69
N GLU A 115 -9.26 7.45 -10.08
CA GLU A 115 -8.64 6.16 -10.40
C GLU A 115 -7.67 5.77 -9.27
N THR A 116 -7.88 4.62 -8.68
CA THR A 116 -7.04 4.03 -7.62
C THR A 116 -6.91 2.52 -7.82
N PRO A 117 -5.78 1.95 -7.40
CA PRO A 117 -4.57 2.59 -6.86
C PRO A 117 -3.76 3.32 -7.94
N HIS A 118 -2.94 4.32 -7.55
CA HIS A 118 -2.19 5.12 -8.53
C HIS A 118 -0.73 5.36 -8.10
N ALA A 119 0.22 4.82 -8.87
CA ALA A 119 1.64 4.81 -8.55
C ALA A 119 2.23 6.20 -8.30
N LEU A 120 2.03 7.16 -9.23
CA LEU A 120 2.58 8.51 -9.08
C LEU A 120 2.06 9.27 -7.86
N ARG A 121 0.81 8.99 -7.45
CA ARG A 121 0.20 9.73 -6.35
C ARG A 121 0.66 9.24 -4.98
N ILE A 122 1.12 7.98 -4.89
CA ILE A 122 1.71 7.44 -3.67
C ILE A 122 3.23 7.50 -3.66
N GLU A 123 3.87 8.04 -4.68
CA GLU A 123 5.34 8.10 -4.80
C GLU A 123 6.00 8.72 -3.57
N THR A 124 5.37 9.75 -2.99
CA THR A 124 5.84 10.39 -1.76
C THR A 124 5.86 9.48 -0.53
N THR A 125 5.15 8.35 -0.57
CA THR A 125 5.07 7.36 0.51
C THR A 125 6.08 6.22 0.35
N LEU A 126 6.60 6.00 -0.86
CA LEU A 126 7.55 4.91 -1.14
C LEU A 126 8.79 4.94 -0.23
N PRO A 127 9.41 6.10 0.06
CA PRO A 127 10.53 6.15 0.99
C PRO A 127 10.19 5.60 2.38
N MET A 128 8.94 5.74 2.83
CA MET A 128 8.51 5.25 4.14
C MET A 128 8.40 3.73 4.15
N PHE A 129 7.88 3.12 3.08
CA PHE A 129 7.90 1.67 2.91
C PHE A 129 9.34 1.14 2.93
N GLN A 130 10.25 1.77 2.21
CA GLN A 130 11.66 1.37 2.16
C GLN A 130 12.36 1.51 3.52
N ILE A 131 12.03 2.52 4.33
CA ILE A 131 12.52 2.66 5.69
C ILE A 131 12.06 1.49 6.57
N PHE A 132 10.78 1.09 6.48
CA PHE A 132 10.30 -0.10 7.20
C PHE A 132 11.04 -1.37 6.77
N VAL A 133 11.21 -1.57 5.46
CA VAL A 133 11.94 -2.72 4.91
C VAL A 133 13.39 -2.72 5.42
N ALA A 134 14.08 -1.59 5.32
CA ALA A 134 15.46 -1.46 5.79
C ALA A 134 15.59 -1.73 7.29
N TYR A 135 14.67 -1.20 8.10
CA TYR A 135 14.65 -1.43 9.54
C TYR A 135 14.46 -2.92 9.88
N GLY A 136 13.52 -3.59 9.20
CA GLY A 136 13.30 -5.02 9.35
C GLY A 136 14.51 -5.85 8.90
N LEU A 137 15.13 -5.49 7.78
CA LEU A 137 16.29 -6.17 7.24
C LEU A 137 17.52 -6.05 8.14
N VAL A 138 17.80 -4.83 8.65
CA VAL A 138 18.90 -4.61 9.61
C VAL A 138 18.72 -5.46 10.88
N HIS A 139 17.53 -5.47 11.46
CA HIS A 139 17.27 -6.28 12.65
C HIS A 139 17.36 -7.77 12.39
N THR A 140 16.91 -8.23 11.23
CA THR A 140 17.07 -9.63 10.81
C THR A 140 18.56 -9.98 10.64
N ALA A 141 19.33 -9.10 10.02
CA ALA A 141 20.78 -9.30 9.86
C ALA A 141 21.50 -9.35 11.21
N LEU A 142 21.19 -8.43 12.13
CA LEU A 142 21.73 -8.45 13.50
C LEU A 142 21.37 -9.75 14.25
N TYR A 143 20.13 -10.20 14.12
CA TYR A 143 19.73 -11.49 14.71
C TYR A 143 20.50 -12.67 14.12
N MET A 144 20.73 -12.67 12.79
CA MET A 144 21.49 -13.72 12.12
C MET A 144 22.97 -13.74 12.51
N GLN A 145 23.58 -12.62 12.94
CA GLN A 145 24.96 -12.58 13.42
C GLN A 145 25.19 -13.49 14.64
N HIS A 146 24.18 -13.68 15.47
CA HIS A 146 24.23 -14.54 16.65
C HIS A 146 23.94 -16.02 16.37
N LYS A 147 23.65 -16.40 15.10
CA LYS A 147 23.38 -17.78 14.71
C LYS A 147 24.64 -18.51 14.26
N LYS A 148 24.59 -19.85 14.23
CA LYS A 148 25.68 -20.70 13.74
C LYS A 148 26.03 -20.31 12.29
N ASN A 149 27.30 -20.38 11.94
CA ASN A 149 27.81 -19.98 10.61
C ASN A 149 27.07 -20.69 9.45
N VAL A 150 26.68 -21.95 9.64
CA VAL A 150 25.92 -22.71 8.64
C VAL A 150 24.57 -22.04 8.34
N ILE A 151 23.80 -21.70 9.38
CA ILE A 151 22.49 -21.06 9.24
C ILE A 151 22.63 -19.68 8.60
N LYS A 152 23.63 -18.94 9.06
CA LYS A 152 23.96 -17.60 8.53
C LYS A 152 24.30 -17.67 7.04
N ASN A 153 25.15 -18.59 6.61
CA ASN A 153 25.53 -18.73 5.21
C ASN A 153 24.33 -19.14 4.34
N ILE A 154 23.52 -20.11 4.79
CA ILE A 154 22.30 -20.51 4.08
C ILE A 154 21.36 -19.31 3.90
N PHE A 155 21.16 -18.52 4.96
CA PHE A 155 20.29 -17.34 4.89
C PHE A 155 20.80 -16.30 3.86
N TYR A 156 22.08 -15.91 3.94
CA TYR A 156 22.61 -14.88 3.03
C TYR A 156 22.70 -15.38 1.59
N THR A 157 23.08 -16.64 1.38
CA THR A 157 23.11 -17.21 0.01
C THR A 157 21.69 -17.32 -0.56
N GLY A 158 20.74 -17.85 0.21
CA GLY A 158 19.33 -17.94 -0.22
C GLY A 158 18.72 -16.57 -0.51
N PHE A 159 18.98 -15.59 0.34
CA PHE A 159 18.52 -14.22 0.15
C PHE A 159 19.14 -13.58 -1.11
N GLY A 160 20.44 -13.77 -1.33
CA GLY A 160 21.10 -13.30 -2.56
C GLY A 160 20.52 -13.92 -3.83
N VAL A 161 20.19 -15.21 -3.80
CA VAL A 161 19.53 -15.89 -4.93
C VAL A 161 18.14 -15.30 -5.19
N VAL A 162 17.34 -15.04 -4.14
CA VAL A 162 16.01 -14.45 -4.29
C VAL A 162 16.09 -13.05 -4.90
N ILE A 163 17.02 -12.21 -4.44
CA ILE A 163 17.24 -10.88 -5.03
C ILE A 163 17.61 -11.00 -6.51
N LEU A 164 18.54 -11.90 -6.84
CA LEU A 164 18.98 -12.10 -8.21
C LEU A 164 17.83 -12.54 -9.14
N VAL A 165 17.02 -13.50 -8.69
CA VAL A 165 15.84 -13.97 -9.43
C VAL A 165 14.84 -12.85 -9.65
N CYS A 166 14.50 -12.07 -8.62
CA CYS A 166 13.60 -10.93 -8.74
C CYS A 166 14.16 -9.85 -9.68
N PHE A 167 15.46 -9.60 -9.64
CA PHE A 167 16.11 -8.64 -10.54
C PHE A 167 16.07 -9.11 -11.99
N ILE A 168 16.37 -10.39 -12.26
CA ILE A 168 16.27 -10.97 -13.61
C ILE A 168 14.81 -10.91 -14.12
N TYR A 169 13.85 -11.23 -13.26
CA TYR A 169 12.42 -11.12 -13.58
C TYR A 169 12.05 -9.69 -13.98
N PHE A 170 12.49 -8.70 -13.21
CA PHE A 170 12.27 -7.29 -13.51
C PHE A 170 12.89 -6.85 -14.85
N LEU A 171 14.07 -7.38 -15.21
CA LEU A 171 14.70 -7.05 -16.49
C LEU A 171 14.04 -7.73 -17.69
N HIS A 172 13.30 -8.81 -17.46
CA HIS A 172 12.64 -9.58 -18.52
C HIS A 172 11.28 -9.00 -18.90
N ASN A 173 10.59 -8.33 -17.96
CA ASN A 173 9.30 -7.67 -18.17
C ASN A 173 9.45 -6.18 -18.47
#